data_08990f79a8a84662f2317d9aa4086c2b
#
_entry.id   08990f79a8a84662f2317d9aa4086c2b
#
_cell.length_a   1.000
_cell.length_b   1.000
_cell.length_c   1.000
_cell.angle_alpha   90.00
_cell.angle_beta   90.00
_cell.angle_gamma   90.00
#
_symmetry.space_group_name_H-M   'P 1'
#
loop_
_entity.id
_entity.type
_entity.pdbx_description
1 polymer ?
#
loop_
_entity_poly.entity_id
_entity_poly.type
_entity_poly.pdbx_seq_one_letter_code
_entity_poly.pdbx_strand_id
1 'polypeptide(L)'
;MCIRDSPYTDKENPNVYFSMGITAENVAKRYKISSTEQQEFAIQSPQKANEAEVNGKFKNEIVEIAGCTKDGNIRPKSNQETLDGLKLAFDQEGTVTAATSSPLTDGAAATLICEESYAKENGLEILA
;
A
#
# COMPACT_ATOMS: atom_id res chain seq x y z
N MET A 1 -14.45 -12.19 -10.26
CA MET A 1 -14.16 -13.58 -9.80
C MET A 1 -12.96 -14.06 -10.60
N CYS A 2 -11.77 -14.10 -9.98
CA CYS A 2 -10.60 -14.66 -10.65
C CYS A 2 -10.70 -16.19 -10.61
N ILE A 3 -10.80 -16.82 -11.77
CA ILE A 3 -10.82 -18.28 -11.88
C ILE A 3 -9.36 -18.74 -11.80
N ARG A 4 -9.00 -19.40 -10.71
CA ARG A 4 -7.72 -20.11 -10.56
C ARG A 4 -7.84 -21.49 -11.20
N ASP A 5 -7.69 -21.56 -12.50
CA ASP A 5 -7.84 -22.79 -13.24
C ASP A 5 -6.52 -23.49 -13.59
N SER A 6 -5.38 -22.90 -13.25
CA SER A 6 -4.09 -23.56 -13.40
C SER A 6 -3.08 -23.07 -12.37
N PRO A 7 -2.56 -23.91 -11.48
CA PRO A 7 -1.40 -23.61 -10.69
C PRO A 7 -0.16 -23.70 -11.61
N TYR A 8 0.38 -22.59 -12.03
CA TYR A 8 1.66 -22.57 -12.72
C TYR A 8 2.76 -23.00 -11.76
N THR A 9 3.18 -24.25 -11.90
CA THR A 9 4.32 -24.83 -11.19
C THR A 9 5.51 -25.05 -12.11
N ASP A 10 5.46 -24.50 -13.31
CA ASP A 10 6.48 -24.62 -14.32
C ASP A 10 7.73 -23.81 -13.90
N LYS A 11 8.92 -24.41 -14.04
CA LYS A 11 10.19 -23.77 -13.73
C LYS A 11 10.49 -22.57 -14.64
N GLU A 12 9.89 -22.52 -15.81
CA GLU A 12 10.08 -21.44 -16.79
C GLU A 12 9.17 -20.24 -16.55
N ASN A 13 8.08 -20.42 -15.81
CA ASN A 13 7.13 -19.37 -15.52
C ASN A 13 7.12 -19.04 -14.01
N PRO A 14 7.24 -17.76 -13.63
CA PRO A 14 7.11 -17.37 -12.24
C PRO A 14 5.71 -17.73 -11.71
N ASN A 15 5.64 -18.13 -10.45
CA ASN A 15 4.37 -18.42 -9.81
C ASN A 15 3.54 -17.12 -9.67
N VAL A 16 2.57 -16.95 -10.57
CA VAL A 16 1.69 -15.75 -10.61
C VAL A 16 0.77 -15.62 -9.40
N TYR A 17 0.72 -16.65 -8.54
CA TYR A 17 -0.09 -16.66 -7.33
C TYR A 17 0.71 -16.35 -6.05
N PHE A 18 1.94 -15.90 -6.16
CA PHE A 18 2.68 -15.42 -4.99
C PHE A 18 1.89 -14.32 -4.28
N SER A 19 1.81 -14.44 -2.96
CA SER A 19 1.30 -13.33 -2.16
C SER A 19 2.22 -12.12 -2.28
N MET A 20 1.69 -10.91 -2.04
CA MET A 20 2.50 -9.69 -2.06
C MET A 20 3.63 -9.75 -1.02
N GLY A 21 3.43 -10.43 0.11
CA GLY A 21 4.48 -10.64 1.10
C GLY A 21 5.65 -11.47 0.58
N ILE A 22 5.38 -12.57 -0.12
CA ILE A 22 6.45 -13.37 -0.76
C ILE A 22 7.13 -12.57 -1.89
N THR A 23 6.39 -11.77 -2.62
CA THR A 23 6.98 -10.86 -3.62
C THR A 23 7.92 -9.85 -2.96
N ALA A 24 7.54 -9.29 -1.82
CA ALA A 24 8.38 -8.36 -1.05
C ALA A 24 9.67 -9.04 -0.56
N GLU A 25 9.59 -10.28 -0.04
CA GLU A 25 10.78 -11.07 0.34
C GLU A 25 11.71 -11.32 -0.86
N ASN A 26 11.16 -11.65 -2.01
CA ASN A 26 11.95 -11.83 -3.24
C ASN A 26 12.66 -10.53 -3.66
N VAL A 27 12.00 -9.38 -3.53
CA VAL A 27 12.60 -8.06 -3.80
C VAL A 27 13.70 -7.76 -2.79
N ALA A 28 13.44 -7.94 -1.49
CA ALA A 28 14.41 -7.72 -0.43
C ALA A 28 15.68 -8.56 -0.66
N LYS A 29 15.51 -9.85 -0.96
CA LYS A 29 16.62 -10.77 -1.27
C LYS A 29 17.38 -10.37 -2.54
N ARG A 30 16.66 -10.03 -3.62
CA ARG A 30 17.27 -9.68 -4.91
C ARG A 30 18.11 -8.40 -4.81
N TYR A 31 17.61 -7.40 -4.11
CA TYR A 31 18.25 -6.08 -3.98
C TYR A 31 19.05 -5.93 -2.68
N LYS A 32 19.11 -6.99 -1.86
CA LYS A 32 19.83 -7.02 -0.58
C LYS A 32 19.38 -5.93 0.38
N ILE A 33 18.07 -5.69 0.45
CA ILE A 33 17.48 -4.71 1.35
C ILE A 33 17.37 -5.34 2.74
N SER A 34 18.02 -4.74 3.72
CA SER A 34 18.03 -5.24 5.09
C SER A 34 16.70 -5.01 5.83
N SER A 35 16.43 -5.78 6.87
CA SER A 35 15.29 -5.56 7.76
C SER A 35 15.32 -4.17 8.39
N THR A 36 16.50 -3.68 8.76
CA THR A 36 16.69 -2.34 9.35
C THR A 36 16.25 -1.24 8.38
N GLU A 37 16.67 -1.29 7.12
CA GLU A 37 16.24 -0.31 6.10
C GLU A 37 14.72 -0.31 5.90
N GLN A 38 14.10 -1.51 5.89
CA GLN A 38 12.65 -1.64 5.80
C GLN A 38 11.94 -1.02 7.01
N GLN A 39 12.45 -1.26 8.22
CA GLN A 39 11.90 -0.72 9.45
C GLN A 39 12.05 0.80 9.53
N GLU A 40 13.20 1.36 9.16
CA GLU A 40 13.41 2.81 9.08
C GLU A 40 12.40 3.47 8.14
N PHE A 41 12.17 2.87 6.97
CA PHE A 41 11.16 3.35 6.04
C PHE A 41 9.75 3.28 6.63
N ALA A 42 9.42 2.16 7.29
CA ALA A 42 8.13 1.94 7.93
C ALA A 42 7.85 2.91 9.10
N ILE A 43 8.89 3.39 9.78
CA ILE A 43 8.78 4.42 10.83
C ILE A 43 8.58 5.81 10.20
N GLN A 44 9.33 6.15 9.17
CA GLN A 44 9.25 7.46 8.53
C GLN A 44 7.93 7.72 7.81
N SER A 45 7.34 6.68 7.19
CA SER A 45 6.11 6.81 6.43
C SER A 45 4.93 7.36 7.25
N PRO A 46 4.53 6.76 8.39
CA PRO A 46 3.45 7.30 9.22
C PRO A 46 3.80 8.64 9.88
N GLN A 47 5.08 8.94 10.12
CA GLN A 47 5.49 10.25 10.62
C GLN A 47 5.21 11.34 9.59
N LYS A 48 5.60 11.14 8.33
CA LYS A 48 5.32 12.06 7.21
C LYS A 48 3.81 12.21 6.96
N ALA A 49 3.06 11.12 7.02
CA ALA A 49 1.61 11.15 6.85
C ALA A 49 0.93 11.95 7.98
N ASN A 50 1.32 11.73 9.23
CA ASN A 50 0.81 12.49 10.38
C ASN A 50 1.15 13.99 10.28
N GLU A 51 2.37 14.32 9.88
CA GLU A 51 2.75 15.72 9.66
C GLU A 51 1.91 16.37 8.57
N ALA A 52 1.67 15.66 7.46
CA ALA A 52 0.81 16.13 6.38
C ALA A 52 -0.64 16.33 6.84
N GLU A 53 -1.19 15.40 7.65
CA GLU A 53 -2.53 15.52 8.23
C GLU A 53 -2.64 16.74 9.16
N VAL A 54 -1.70 16.89 10.10
CA VAL A 54 -1.67 18.02 11.05
C VAL A 54 -1.57 19.36 10.32
N ASN A 55 -0.78 19.43 9.25
CA ASN A 55 -0.64 20.61 8.42
C ASN A 55 -1.82 20.82 7.43
N GLY A 56 -2.85 19.99 7.49
CA GLY A 56 -4.08 20.12 6.69
C GLY A 56 -3.89 19.87 5.19
N LYS A 57 -2.82 19.17 4.78
CA LYS A 57 -2.55 18.88 3.36
C LYS A 57 -3.62 18.01 2.71
N PHE A 58 -4.29 17.16 3.50
CA PHE A 58 -5.35 16.26 3.03
C PHE A 58 -6.76 16.87 3.14
N LYS A 59 -6.90 18.11 3.58
CA LYS A 59 -8.20 18.74 3.83
C LYS A 59 -9.14 18.72 2.63
N ASN A 60 -8.61 18.84 1.42
CA ASN A 60 -9.39 18.86 0.18
C ASN A 60 -9.61 17.45 -0.41
N GLU A 61 -9.00 16.42 0.18
CA GLU A 61 -9.04 15.03 -0.31
C GLU A 61 -9.94 14.16 0.57
N ILE A 62 -10.05 14.50 1.86
CA ILE A 62 -10.84 13.72 2.83
C ILE A 62 -12.29 14.16 2.77
N VAL A 63 -13.18 13.19 2.53
CA VAL A 63 -14.64 13.35 2.62
C VAL A 63 -15.12 12.61 3.86
N GLU A 64 -15.89 13.29 4.71
CA GLU A 64 -16.48 12.68 5.88
C GLU A 64 -17.52 11.62 5.49
N ILE A 65 -17.34 10.39 6.01
CA ILE A 65 -18.27 9.29 5.80
C ILE A 65 -18.60 8.66 7.16
N ALA A 66 -19.87 8.61 7.51
CA ALA A 66 -20.37 8.01 8.76
C ALA A 66 -19.66 8.53 10.03
N GLY A 67 -19.30 9.81 10.07
CA GLY A 67 -18.59 10.43 11.19
C GLY A 67 -17.08 10.18 11.21
N CYS A 68 -16.54 9.47 10.22
CA CYS A 68 -15.10 9.27 10.08
C CYS A 68 -14.49 10.41 9.23
N THR A 69 -13.60 11.17 9.85
CA THR A 69 -12.92 12.33 9.24
C THR A 69 -11.41 12.19 9.17
N LYS A 70 -10.86 11.05 9.59
CA LYS A 70 -9.43 10.81 9.70
C LYS A 70 -9.05 9.42 9.23
N ASP A 71 -7.82 9.30 8.72
CA ASP A 71 -7.21 8.02 8.43
C ASP A 71 -6.86 7.27 9.73
N GLY A 72 -7.50 6.12 9.95
CA GLY A 72 -7.24 5.26 11.12
C GLY A 72 -5.95 4.44 11.03
N ASN A 73 -5.26 4.44 9.89
CA ASN A 73 -4.05 3.63 9.67
C ASN A 73 -2.75 4.38 10.02
N ILE A 74 -2.80 5.69 10.20
CA ILE A 74 -1.62 6.49 10.56
C ILE A 74 -1.20 6.19 12.00
N ARG A 75 -0.01 5.64 12.19
CA ARG A 75 0.55 5.23 13.49
C ARG A 75 1.85 6.01 13.80
N PRO A 76 1.78 7.29 14.15
CA PRO A 76 2.96 8.18 14.28
C PRO A 76 3.89 7.82 15.44
N LYS A 77 3.43 6.98 16.39
CA LYS A 77 4.21 6.54 17.56
C LYS A 77 5.04 5.28 17.33
N SER A 78 5.08 4.76 16.09
CA SER A 78 5.93 3.62 15.76
C SER A 78 7.41 3.99 15.96
N ASN A 79 8.14 3.11 16.62
CA ASN A 79 9.58 3.25 16.87
C ASN A 79 10.30 1.92 16.65
N GLN A 80 11.64 1.95 16.61
CA GLN A 80 12.46 0.79 16.34
C GLN A 80 12.22 -0.35 17.34
N GLU A 81 12.12 -0.04 18.63
CA GLU A 81 11.91 -1.03 19.69
C GLU A 81 10.61 -1.84 19.50
N THR A 82 9.53 -1.16 19.09
CA THR A 82 8.25 -1.83 18.80
C THR A 82 8.30 -2.69 17.55
N LEU A 83 9.13 -2.34 16.58
CA LEU A 83 9.28 -3.09 15.33
C LEU A 83 10.18 -4.30 15.48
N ASP A 84 11.26 -4.20 16.25
CA ASP A 84 12.23 -5.30 16.49
C ASP A 84 11.59 -6.53 17.17
N GLY A 85 10.55 -6.33 17.96
CA GLY A 85 9.80 -7.40 18.62
C GLY A 85 8.79 -8.14 17.72
N LEU A 86 8.60 -7.72 16.46
CA LEU A 86 7.61 -8.31 15.60
C LEU A 86 8.11 -9.59 14.92
N LYS A 87 7.18 -10.56 14.80
CA LYS A 87 7.45 -11.81 14.09
C LYS A 87 7.46 -11.59 12.58
N LEU A 88 8.27 -12.38 11.89
CA LEU A 88 8.25 -12.50 10.44
C LEU A 88 6.86 -12.96 9.98
N ALA A 89 6.34 -12.35 8.91
CA ALA A 89 4.95 -12.52 8.52
C ALA A 89 4.74 -13.54 7.39
N PHE A 90 5.72 -13.71 6.52
CA PHE A 90 5.55 -14.48 5.27
C PHE A 90 6.58 -15.59 5.09
N ASP A 91 7.81 -15.37 5.49
CA ASP A 91 8.90 -16.34 5.40
C ASP A 91 9.64 -16.39 6.74
N GLN A 92 9.93 -17.60 7.26
CA GLN A 92 10.63 -17.77 8.54
C GLN A 92 12.09 -17.33 8.48
N GLU A 93 12.68 -17.34 7.29
CA GLU A 93 14.04 -16.85 7.01
C GLU A 93 14.04 -15.49 6.32
N GLY A 94 12.88 -14.81 6.30
CA GLY A 94 12.68 -13.54 5.61
C GLY A 94 13.03 -12.31 6.45
N THR A 95 12.51 -11.18 6.01
CA THR A 95 12.77 -9.87 6.62
C THR A 95 11.49 -9.05 6.82
N VAL A 96 10.39 -9.46 6.19
CA VAL A 96 9.12 -8.71 6.17
C VAL A 96 8.27 -9.05 7.39
N THR A 97 7.79 -8.01 8.07
CA THR A 97 6.91 -8.11 9.24
C THR A 97 5.57 -7.43 8.97
N ALA A 98 4.63 -7.55 9.90
CA ALA A 98 3.36 -6.82 9.82
C ALA A 98 3.54 -5.29 9.81
N ALA A 99 4.59 -4.75 10.44
CA ALA A 99 4.86 -3.32 10.45
C ALA A 99 5.45 -2.80 9.13
N THR A 100 6.15 -3.67 8.38
CA THR A 100 6.69 -3.34 7.06
C THR A 100 5.73 -3.71 5.92
N SER A 101 4.49 -4.04 6.25
CA SER A 101 3.45 -4.43 5.30
C SER A 101 2.26 -3.48 5.37
N SER A 102 1.60 -3.27 4.23
CA SER A 102 0.33 -2.55 4.19
C SER A 102 -0.80 -3.37 4.82
N PRO A 103 -1.69 -2.77 5.61
CA PRO A 103 -2.90 -3.44 6.07
C PRO A 103 -3.84 -3.74 4.89
N LEU A 104 -4.75 -4.70 5.09
CA LEU A 104 -5.88 -4.90 4.19
C LEU A 104 -6.88 -3.77 4.43
N THR A 105 -7.15 -2.99 3.40
CA THR A 105 -8.06 -1.85 3.45
C THR A 105 -8.99 -1.86 2.24
N ASP A 106 -10.19 -1.32 2.45
CA ASP A 106 -11.13 -1.13 1.35
C ASP A 106 -10.70 0.07 0.50
N GLY A 107 -10.99 0.01 -0.78
CA GLY A 107 -10.71 1.10 -1.71
C GLY A 107 -11.72 1.11 -2.85
N ALA A 108 -11.99 2.30 -3.37
CA ALA A 108 -12.82 2.49 -4.55
C ALA A 108 -12.24 3.59 -5.42
N ALA A 109 -12.35 3.42 -6.72
CA ALA A 109 -11.99 4.43 -7.70
C ALA A 109 -13.03 4.47 -8.82
N ALA A 110 -13.32 5.66 -9.33
CA ALA A 110 -14.21 5.86 -10.44
C ALA A 110 -13.58 6.82 -11.46
N THR A 111 -13.68 6.50 -12.73
CA THR A 111 -13.21 7.33 -13.83
C THR A 111 -14.35 7.52 -14.84
N LEU A 112 -14.64 8.77 -15.16
CA LEU A 112 -15.58 9.11 -16.24
C LEU A 112 -14.80 9.23 -17.55
N ILE A 113 -15.11 8.36 -18.49
CA ILE A 113 -14.53 8.38 -19.84
C ILE A 113 -15.63 8.78 -20.82
N CYS A 114 -15.36 9.79 -21.63
CA CYS A 114 -16.27 10.26 -22.68
C CYS A 114 -15.50 10.81 -23.87
N GLU A 115 -16.20 11.03 -24.98
CA GLU A 115 -15.65 11.71 -26.13
C GLU A 115 -15.35 13.19 -25.82
N GLU A 116 -14.28 13.74 -26.37
CA GLU A 116 -13.84 15.12 -26.14
C GLU A 116 -14.93 16.14 -26.47
N SER A 117 -15.65 15.92 -27.57
CA SER A 117 -16.78 16.78 -27.97
C SER A 117 -17.86 16.83 -26.89
N TYR A 118 -18.22 15.69 -26.32
CA TYR A 118 -19.21 15.60 -25.24
C TYR A 118 -18.73 16.33 -23.98
N ALA A 119 -17.45 16.18 -23.62
CA ALA A 119 -16.88 16.87 -22.47
C ALA A 119 -17.00 18.40 -22.64
N LYS A 120 -16.63 18.92 -23.82
CA LYS A 120 -16.69 20.35 -24.12
C LYS A 120 -18.13 20.89 -24.13
N GLU A 121 -19.08 20.18 -24.74
CA GLU A 121 -20.49 20.56 -24.78
C GLU A 121 -21.14 20.60 -23.40
N ASN A 122 -20.69 19.74 -22.47
CA ASN A 122 -21.24 19.65 -21.13
C ASN A 122 -20.39 20.37 -20.07
N GLY A 123 -19.35 21.10 -20.46
CA GLY A 123 -18.51 21.87 -19.55
C GLY A 123 -17.70 20.99 -18.57
N LEU A 124 -17.39 19.75 -18.95
CA LEU A 124 -16.58 18.85 -18.14
C LEU A 124 -15.11 19.19 -18.29
N GLU A 125 -14.37 19.15 -17.17
CA GLU A 125 -12.92 19.34 -17.17
C GLU A 125 -12.24 18.11 -17.77
N ILE A 126 -11.41 18.32 -18.78
CA ILE A 126 -10.63 17.25 -19.41
C ILE A 126 -9.31 17.14 -18.66
N LEU A 127 -9.07 15.98 -18.01
CA LEU A 127 -7.91 15.73 -17.15
C LEU A 127 -6.76 15.05 -17.88
N ALA A 128 -7.01 14.30 -18.96
CA ALA A 128 -6.02 13.60 -19.77
C ALA A 128 -6.47 13.42 -21.22
#